data_5dbbd1d626bbc6b57d3a45351406643c
#
_entry.id   5dbbd1d626bbc6b57d3a45351406643c
#
_cell.length_a   1.000
_cell.length_b   1.000
_cell.length_c   1.000
_cell.angle_alpha   90.00
_cell.angle_beta   90.00
_cell.angle_gamma   90.00
#
_symmetry.space_group_name_H-M   'P 1'
#
loop_
_entity.id
_entity.type
_entity.pdbx_description
1 polymer ?
#
loop_
_entity_poly.entity_id
_entity_poly.type
_entity_poly.pdbx_seq_one_letter_code
_entity_poly.pdbx_strand_id
1 'polypeptide(L)'
;MTEVNSSFRLAAYAGIRELISKKGVNGAFNSARVCGYDGVELLYIAHECADILNEADVIKSAISESGIGVCCISCFADAVTKEKPYKINDSAIEAIKRCVDLAKEISCPIVHHTLVTRLTGNREDYHEVLPVAIEAASEIAAYADKCEIDIVYEPQGMLFNGLDGYSEFFDIIKSRYERVGLCLDVGNTLWVDEECYELAEKYREHIKHVHVKDYVLGVDEEPHRTLGQTTIKEVALGSGVIDIQRILNILTTTRYKGLISVEDNSGLSFECAASNAKKIIR
;
A
#
# COMPACT_ATOMS: atom_id res chain seq x y z
N MET A 1 -31.62 -9.11 -10.47
CA MET A 1 -30.24 -8.75 -10.08
C MET A 1 -30.22 -8.75 -8.58
N THR A 2 -29.63 -9.77 -7.97
CA THR A 2 -29.46 -9.85 -6.51
C THR A 2 -28.37 -8.86 -6.15
N GLU A 3 -28.70 -7.80 -5.40
CA GLU A 3 -27.71 -6.95 -4.74
C GLU A 3 -26.84 -7.87 -3.87
N VAL A 4 -25.59 -8.08 -4.30
CA VAL A 4 -24.56 -8.65 -3.45
C VAL A 4 -24.15 -7.55 -2.50
N ASN A 5 -24.81 -7.51 -1.35
CA ASN A 5 -24.50 -6.59 -0.27
C ASN A 5 -23.18 -7.04 0.41
N SER A 6 -22.06 -6.95 -0.31
CA SER A 6 -20.74 -7.22 0.24
C SER A 6 -20.22 -5.92 0.88
N SER A 7 -20.52 -5.71 2.16
CA SER A 7 -19.88 -4.60 2.87
C SER A 7 -18.40 -4.94 3.04
N PHE A 8 -17.55 -4.18 2.37
CA PHE A 8 -16.11 -4.30 2.53
C PHE A 8 -15.67 -3.85 3.92
N ARG A 9 -14.64 -4.50 4.45
CA ARG A 9 -14.01 -4.13 5.71
C ARG A 9 -12.91 -3.11 5.48
N LEU A 10 -12.74 -2.20 6.43
CA LEU A 10 -11.80 -1.08 6.32
C LEU A 10 -10.64 -1.23 7.29
N ALA A 11 -9.45 -0.86 6.85
CA ALA A 11 -8.28 -0.68 7.70
C ALA A 11 -7.88 0.80 7.78
N ALA A 12 -7.45 1.22 8.96
CA ALA A 12 -6.84 2.52 9.16
C ALA A 12 -5.38 2.47 8.71
N TYR A 13 -4.98 3.35 7.80
CA TYR A 13 -3.61 3.48 7.31
C TYR A 13 -3.08 4.90 7.49
N ALA A 14 -3.57 5.88 6.74
CA ALA A 14 -3.19 7.27 6.96
C ALA A 14 -3.55 7.73 8.39
N GLY A 15 -2.63 8.46 9.03
CA GLY A 15 -2.79 8.97 10.39
C GLY A 15 -2.50 7.96 11.52
N ILE A 16 -2.41 6.65 11.25
CA ILE A 16 -2.10 5.63 12.30
C ILE A 16 -0.75 5.90 12.96
N ARG A 17 0.27 6.21 12.17
CA ARG A 17 1.61 6.54 12.68
C ARG A 17 1.60 7.75 13.62
N GLU A 18 0.87 8.80 13.24
CA GLU A 18 0.72 9.99 14.06
C GLU A 18 -0.01 9.68 15.37
N LEU A 19 -1.04 8.83 15.32
CA LEU A 19 -1.74 8.38 16.52
C LEU A 19 -0.83 7.52 17.42
N ILE A 20 0.00 6.65 16.86
CA ILE A 20 1.00 5.88 17.63
C ILE A 20 1.97 6.85 18.35
N SER A 21 2.48 7.84 17.63
CA SER A 21 3.37 8.85 18.22
C SER A 21 2.70 9.66 19.36
N LYS A 22 1.41 9.97 19.21
CA LYS A 22 0.67 10.79 20.20
C LYS A 22 0.10 10.03 21.37
N LYS A 23 -0.34 8.77 21.15
CA LYS A 23 -1.15 8.00 22.12
C LYS A 23 -0.58 6.63 22.43
N GLY A 24 0.57 6.27 21.86
CA GLY A 24 1.10 4.91 21.88
C GLY A 24 0.29 3.94 20.99
N VAL A 25 0.80 2.72 20.86
CA VAL A 25 0.20 1.68 19.99
C VAL A 25 -1.23 1.35 20.46
N ASN A 26 -1.45 1.07 21.76
CA ASN A 26 -2.78 0.76 22.30
C ASN A 26 -3.79 1.89 22.06
N GLY A 27 -3.37 3.14 22.25
CA GLY A 27 -4.22 4.30 22.01
C GLY A 27 -4.59 4.49 20.53
N ALA A 28 -3.68 4.18 19.61
CA ALA A 28 -3.93 4.25 18.17
C ALA A 28 -4.92 3.17 17.71
N PHE A 29 -4.74 1.91 18.16
CA PHE A 29 -5.66 0.81 17.84
C PHE A 29 -7.06 1.05 18.40
N ASN A 30 -7.15 1.51 19.65
CA ASN A 30 -8.44 1.88 20.23
C ASN A 30 -9.12 3.03 19.46
N SER A 31 -8.36 4.04 19.03
CA SER A 31 -8.88 5.13 18.20
C SER A 31 -9.41 4.60 16.86
N ALA A 32 -8.67 3.71 16.19
CA ALA A 32 -9.10 3.08 14.94
C ALA A 32 -10.41 2.29 15.14
N ARG A 33 -10.49 1.47 16.19
CA ARG A 33 -11.72 0.73 16.52
C ARG A 33 -12.91 1.63 16.79
N VAL A 34 -12.72 2.69 17.60
CA VAL A 34 -13.78 3.64 17.93
C VAL A 34 -14.27 4.37 16.66
N CYS A 35 -13.38 4.68 15.74
CA CYS A 35 -13.73 5.23 14.42
C CYS A 35 -14.40 4.20 13.49
N GLY A 36 -14.48 2.92 13.89
CA GLY A 36 -15.18 1.85 13.17
C GLY A 36 -14.35 1.23 12.04
N TYR A 37 -13.04 1.27 12.14
CA TYR A 37 -12.17 0.42 11.33
C TYR A 37 -12.19 -1.02 11.85
N ASP A 38 -11.98 -1.97 10.95
CA ASP A 38 -11.96 -3.42 11.24
C ASP A 38 -10.53 -3.94 11.43
N GLY A 39 -9.53 -3.10 11.14
CA GLY A 39 -8.12 -3.39 11.30
C GLY A 39 -7.27 -2.16 11.13
N VAL A 40 -5.97 -2.35 11.25
CA VAL A 40 -4.96 -1.32 11.00
C VAL A 40 -3.91 -1.82 10.01
N GLU A 41 -3.34 -0.90 9.26
CA GLU A 41 -2.11 -1.11 8.52
C GLU A 41 -1.01 -0.31 9.21
N LEU A 42 0.10 -0.99 9.52
CA LEU A 42 1.24 -0.37 10.17
C LEU A 42 2.22 0.15 9.11
N LEU A 43 2.74 1.35 9.33
CA LEU A 43 3.74 1.97 8.46
C LEU A 43 5.09 2.00 9.16
N TYR A 44 6.06 1.34 8.56
CA TYR A 44 7.47 1.46 8.91
C TYR A 44 8.20 2.32 7.86
N ILE A 45 8.85 3.37 8.32
CA ILE A 45 9.73 4.21 7.49
C ILE A 45 11.11 4.17 8.10
N ALA A 46 12.09 3.64 7.37
CA ALA A 46 13.48 3.63 7.81
C ALA A 46 13.95 5.06 8.14
N HIS A 47 14.54 5.23 9.30
CA HIS A 47 15.11 6.50 9.82
C HIS A 47 14.12 7.53 10.41
N GLU A 48 12.80 7.28 10.40
CA GLU A 48 11.84 8.29 10.84
C GLU A 48 11.00 7.89 12.07
N CYS A 49 11.00 6.65 12.50
CA CYS A 49 10.11 6.18 13.57
C CYS A 49 10.87 5.62 14.77
N ALA A 50 10.26 5.75 15.96
CA ALA A 50 10.48 4.78 17.02
C ALA A 50 10.38 3.38 16.41
N ASP A 51 11.31 2.50 16.73
CA ASP A 51 11.47 1.21 16.03
C ASP A 51 10.29 0.27 16.37
N ILE A 52 9.17 0.45 15.66
CA ILE A 52 7.97 -0.38 15.79
C ILE A 52 8.28 -1.86 15.58
N LEU A 53 9.40 -2.17 14.91
CA LEU A 53 9.85 -3.54 14.67
C LEU A 53 10.29 -4.26 15.96
N ASN A 54 10.51 -3.53 17.05
CA ASN A 54 10.83 -4.08 18.35
C ASN A 54 9.63 -4.11 19.31
N GLU A 55 8.42 -3.74 18.85
CA GLU A 55 7.24 -3.60 19.70
C GLU A 55 6.22 -4.73 19.53
N ALA A 56 6.63 -5.91 19.12
CA ALA A 56 5.72 -7.03 18.86
C ALA A 56 4.76 -7.33 20.03
N ASP A 57 5.25 -7.35 21.27
CA ASP A 57 4.42 -7.64 22.44
C ASP A 57 3.42 -6.51 22.74
N VAL A 58 3.80 -5.25 22.50
CA VAL A 58 2.90 -4.10 22.65
C VAL A 58 1.81 -4.15 21.57
N ILE A 59 2.17 -4.51 20.33
CA ILE A 59 1.21 -4.67 19.24
C ILE A 59 0.23 -5.82 19.53
N LYS A 60 0.71 -6.97 20.02
CA LYS A 60 -0.15 -8.10 20.43
C LYS A 60 -1.13 -7.70 21.54
N SER A 61 -0.66 -6.93 22.52
CA SER A 61 -1.53 -6.37 23.56
C SER A 61 -2.60 -5.47 22.97
N ALA A 62 -2.21 -4.55 22.06
CA ALA A 62 -3.14 -3.65 21.40
C ALA A 62 -4.19 -4.38 20.57
N ILE A 63 -3.81 -5.44 19.85
CA ILE A 63 -4.72 -6.33 19.11
C ILE A 63 -5.72 -6.98 20.08
N SER A 64 -5.22 -7.54 21.18
CA SER A 64 -6.05 -8.23 22.17
C SER A 64 -7.05 -7.28 22.84
N GLU A 65 -6.62 -6.08 23.20
CA GLU A 65 -7.44 -5.09 23.90
C GLU A 65 -8.47 -4.41 22.97
N SER A 66 -8.06 -4.08 21.76
CA SER A 66 -8.94 -3.41 20.77
C SER A 66 -9.87 -4.38 20.04
N GLY A 67 -9.46 -5.63 19.87
CA GLY A 67 -10.18 -6.64 19.08
C GLY A 67 -10.05 -6.44 17.56
N ILE A 68 -9.14 -5.56 17.08
CA ILE A 68 -8.83 -5.41 15.65
C ILE A 68 -7.37 -5.76 15.38
N GLY A 69 -7.12 -6.45 14.26
CA GLY A 69 -5.79 -6.94 13.89
C GLY A 69 -5.02 -6.00 12.96
N VAL A 70 -3.76 -6.39 12.69
CA VAL A 70 -2.95 -5.77 11.65
C VAL A 70 -3.17 -6.52 10.35
N CYS A 71 -3.59 -5.82 9.29
CA CYS A 71 -3.87 -6.43 7.98
C CYS A 71 -2.66 -6.39 7.03
N CYS A 72 -1.80 -5.41 7.21
CA CYS A 72 -0.58 -5.23 6.41
C CYS A 72 0.46 -4.45 7.22
N ILE A 73 1.74 -4.74 6.97
CA ILE A 73 2.86 -3.89 7.36
C ILE A 73 3.44 -3.29 6.09
N SER A 74 3.32 -1.98 5.92
CA SER A 74 3.94 -1.24 4.83
C SER A 74 5.34 -0.77 5.23
N CYS A 75 6.35 -1.19 4.48
CA CYS A 75 7.75 -0.86 4.67
C CYS A 75 8.21 0.11 3.58
N PHE A 76 8.33 1.39 3.91
CA PHE A 76 8.92 2.40 3.02
C PHE A 76 10.44 2.35 3.13
N ALA A 77 11.02 1.38 2.45
CA ALA A 77 12.45 1.19 2.30
C ALA A 77 12.70 0.71 0.86
N ASP A 78 13.17 1.61 -0.01
CA ASP A 78 13.39 1.28 -1.40
C ASP A 78 14.44 0.19 -1.55
N ALA A 79 14.04 -0.95 -2.11
CA ALA A 79 14.88 -2.14 -2.25
C ALA A 79 16.02 -1.95 -3.26
N VAL A 80 15.93 -0.92 -4.11
CA VAL A 80 16.95 -0.52 -5.08
C VAL A 80 17.40 0.91 -4.78
N THR A 81 18.70 1.18 -4.95
CA THR A 81 19.25 2.53 -4.79
C THR A 81 18.61 3.51 -5.77
N LYS A 82 18.46 4.79 -5.35
CA LYS A 82 17.80 5.82 -6.17
C LYS A 82 18.67 6.39 -7.29
N GLU A 83 19.99 6.17 -7.21
CA GLU A 83 20.97 6.75 -8.12
C GLU A 83 21.85 5.69 -8.78
N LYS A 84 22.40 6.03 -9.95
CA LYS A 84 23.32 5.16 -10.69
C LYS A 84 24.69 5.06 -9.99
N PRO A 85 25.35 3.91 -10.04
CA PRO A 85 24.85 2.67 -10.57
C PRO A 85 23.79 2.05 -9.66
N TYR A 86 22.66 1.62 -10.27
CA TYR A 86 21.57 0.99 -9.52
C TYR A 86 22.05 -0.33 -8.90
N LYS A 87 21.74 -0.53 -7.63
CA LYS A 87 22.14 -1.70 -6.84
C LYS A 87 21.04 -2.07 -5.87
N ILE A 88 21.07 -3.30 -5.41
CA ILE A 88 20.27 -3.71 -4.24
C ILE A 88 20.68 -2.83 -3.06
N ASN A 89 19.70 -2.37 -2.33
CA ASN A 89 19.87 -1.61 -1.08
C ASN A 89 19.82 -2.58 0.10
N ASP A 90 20.99 -3.10 0.50
CA ASP A 90 21.11 -4.12 1.54
C ASP A 90 20.42 -3.69 2.85
N SER A 91 20.52 -2.42 3.23
CA SER A 91 19.87 -1.92 4.44
C SER A 91 18.34 -1.94 4.35
N ALA A 92 17.80 -1.69 3.16
CA ALA A 92 16.36 -1.81 2.91
C ALA A 92 15.92 -3.27 2.92
N ILE A 93 16.69 -4.17 2.30
CA ILE A 93 16.42 -5.61 2.32
C ILE A 93 16.33 -6.13 3.77
N GLU A 94 17.28 -5.77 4.63
CA GLU A 94 17.24 -6.17 6.04
C GLU A 94 16.04 -5.57 6.80
N ALA A 95 15.70 -4.31 6.54
CA ALA A 95 14.51 -3.69 7.14
C ALA A 95 13.21 -4.41 6.71
N ILE A 96 13.10 -4.77 5.42
CA ILE A 96 11.93 -5.48 4.89
C ILE A 96 11.84 -6.89 5.50
N LYS A 97 12.96 -7.62 5.65
CA LYS A 97 12.97 -8.93 6.32
C LYS A 97 12.52 -8.82 7.78
N ARG A 98 12.95 -7.78 8.51
CA ARG A 98 12.47 -7.51 9.86
C ARG A 98 10.96 -7.24 9.90
N CYS A 99 10.41 -6.56 8.89
CA CYS A 99 8.94 -6.39 8.75
C CYS A 99 8.25 -7.74 8.54
N VAL A 100 8.84 -8.65 7.77
CA VAL A 100 8.33 -10.02 7.58
C VAL A 100 8.36 -10.81 8.89
N ASP A 101 9.43 -10.70 9.68
CA ASP A 101 9.54 -11.37 10.98
C ASP A 101 8.50 -10.84 11.96
N LEU A 102 8.33 -9.51 12.04
CA LEU A 102 7.29 -8.90 12.85
C LEU A 102 5.90 -9.34 12.38
N ALA A 103 5.63 -9.36 11.08
CA ALA A 103 4.35 -9.79 10.52
C ALA A 103 4.00 -11.21 10.97
N LYS A 104 4.96 -12.13 10.89
CA LYS A 104 4.81 -13.50 11.40
C LYS A 104 4.51 -13.53 12.89
N GLU A 105 5.24 -12.75 13.68
CA GLU A 105 5.12 -12.73 15.14
C GLU A 105 3.77 -12.20 15.62
N ILE A 106 3.21 -11.19 14.94
CA ILE A 106 1.91 -10.59 15.29
C ILE A 106 0.72 -11.18 14.51
N SER A 107 0.96 -12.23 13.70
CA SER A 107 -0.05 -12.85 12.82
C SER A 107 -0.64 -11.88 11.79
N CYS A 108 0.18 -10.96 11.27
CA CYS A 108 -0.16 -10.12 10.13
C CYS A 108 0.10 -10.90 8.83
N PRO A 109 -0.86 -10.99 7.89
CA PRO A 109 -0.72 -11.87 6.72
C PRO A 109 0.15 -11.28 5.60
N ILE A 110 0.33 -9.96 5.56
CA ILE A 110 0.85 -9.25 4.38
C ILE A 110 1.95 -8.26 4.78
N VAL A 111 3.01 -8.22 3.98
CA VAL A 111 3.99 -7.14 3.98
C VAL A 111 4.01 -6.49 2.60
N HIS A 112 3.86 -5.18 2.56
CA HIS A 112 4.09 -4.33 1.41
C HIS A 112 5.47 -3.68 1.55
N HIS A 113 6.20 -3.54 0.45
CA HIS A 113 7.43 -2.74 0.44
C HIS A 113 7.65 -2.05 -0.89
N THR A 114 8.44 -0.99 -0.86
CA THR A 114 8.78 -0.20 -2.04
C THR A 114 9.98 -0.79 -2.79
N LEU A 115 10.03 -0.57 -4.09
CA LEU A 115 11.19 -0.90 -4.94
C LEU A 115 12.03 0.35 -5.19
N VAL A 116 11.46 1.33 -5.87
CA VAL A 116 12.03 2.66 -6.12
C VAL A 116 10.87 3.65 -6.18
N THR A 117 10.72 4.47 -5.16
CA THR A 117 9.63 5.45 -5.02
C THR A 117 9.91 6.78 -5.73
N ARG A 118 10.64 6.76 -6.83
CA ARG A 118 11.00 7.98 -7.54
C ARG A 118 9.76 8.63 -8.15
N LEU A 119 9.40 9.83 -7.68
CA LEU A 119 8.35 10.68 -8.24
C LEU A 119 8.86 11.66 -9.30
N THR A 120 10.18 11.77 -9.47
CA THR A 120 10.84 12.62 -10.47
C THR A 120 11.82 11.78 -11.27
N GLY A 121 11.90 12.01 -12.56
CA GLY A 121 12.80 11.30 -13.46
C GLY A 121 12.05 10.73 -14.65
N ASN A 122 12.81 10.28 -15.64
CA ASN A 122 12.23 9.72 -16.83
C ASN A 122 12.23 8.19 -16.77
N ARG A 123 11.40 7.56 -17.58
CA ARG A 123 11.34 6.10 -17.73
C ARG A 123 12.59 5.51 -18.42
N GLU A 124 13.53 6.32 -18.88
CA GLU A 124 14.74 5.86 -19.58
C GLU A 124 15.58 4.92 -18.72
N ASP A 125 15.54 5.10 -17.40
CA ASP A 125 16.26 4.23 -16.46
C ASP A 125 15.59 2.87 -16.22
N TYR A 126 14.38 2.66 -16.69
CA TYR A 126 13.59 1.46 -16.42
C TYR A 126 14.34 0.16 -16.68
N HIS A 127 14.94 0.03 -17.88
CA HIS A 127 15.66 -1.18 -18.27
C HIS A 127 16.95 -1.45 -17.48
N GLU A 128 17.55 -0.40 -16.90
CA GLU A 128 18.69 -0.55 -16.00
C GLU A 128 18.27 -0.96 -14.59
N VAL A 129 17.13 -0.48 -14.12
CA VAL A 129 16.59 -0.74 -12.77
C VAL A 129 15.89 -2.08 -12.69
N LEU A 130 15.16 -2.49 -13.73
CA LEU A 130 14.33 -3.70 -13.74
C LEU A 130 15.08 -4.97 -13.29
N PRO A 131 16.25 -5.33 -13.82
CA PRO A 131 16.96 -6.54 -13.39
C PRO A 131 17.34 -6.49 -11.90
N VAL A 132 17.75 -5.33 -11.40
CA VAL A 132 18.09 -5.15 -9.98
C VAL A 132 16.86 -5.25 -9.09
N ALA A 133 15.73 -4.67 -9.53
CA ALA A 133 14.46 -4.77 -8.82
C ALA A 133 13.94 -6.22 -8.77
N ILE A 134 14.08 -6.98 -9.84
CA ILE A 134 13.72 -8.39 -9.88
C ILE A 134 14.60 -9.21 -8.92
N GLU A 135 15.90 -8.94 -8.86
CA GLU A 135 16.81 -9.62 -7.95
C GLU A 135 16.46 -9.33 -6.49
N ALA A 136 16.30 -8.05 -6.13
CA ALA A 136 15.90 -7.62 -4.79
C ALA A 136 14.54 -8.21 -4.38
N ALA A 137 13.55 -8.12 -5.26
CA ALA A 137 12.22 -8.68 -5.03
C ALA A 137 12.25 -10.21 -4.87
N SER A 138 13.11 -10.90 -5.64
CA SER A 138 13.27 -12.37 -5.53
C SER A 138 13.86 -12.78 -4.17
N GLU A 139 14.83 -12.04 -3.65
CA GLU A 139 15.42 -12.29 -2.34
C GLU A 139 14.37 -12.16 -1.22
N ILE A 140 13.60 -11.06 -1.26
CA ILE A 140 12.55 -10.77 -0.27
C ILE A 140 11.42 -11.81 -0.36
N ALA A 141 10.94 -12.10 -1.57
CA ALA A 141 9.86 -13.06 -1.78
C ALA A 141 10.26 -14.47 -1.31
N ALA A 142 11.50 -14.90 -1.59
CA ALA A 142 12.02 -16.18 -1.12
C ALA A 142 12.15 -16.25 0.42
N TYR A 143 12.44 -15.12 1.08
CA TYR A 143 12.45 -15.03 2.55
C TYR A 143 11.05 -15.12 3.12
N ALA A 144 10.13 -14.32 2.59
CA ALA A 144 8.75 -14.25 3.05
C ALA A 144 7.99 -15.58 2.84
N ASP A 145 8.30 -16.30 1.76
CA ASP A 145 7.73 -17.62 1.48
C ASP A 145 8.05 -18.63 2.60
N LYS A 146 9.28 -18.63 3.12
CA LYS A 146 9.68 -19.46 4.28
C LYS A 146 8.97 -19.07 5.57
N CYS A 147 8.54 -17.82 5.68
CA CYS A 147 7.80 -17.29 6.82
C CYS A 147 6.28 -17.43 6.66
N GLU A 148 5.81 -17.88 5.50
CA GLU A 148 4.38 -17.99 5.12
C GLU A 148 3.67 -16.63 5.08
N ILE A 149 4.40 -15.54 4.80
CA ILE A 149 3.88 -14.17 4.67
C ILE A 149 3.74 -13.82 3.18
N ASP A 150 2.63 -13.21 2.83
CA ASP A 150 2.42 -12.67 1.50
C ASP A 150 3.20 -11.36 1.31
N ILE A 151 3.85 -11.22 0.15
CA ILE A 151 4.48 -9.96 -0.26
C ILE A 151 3.61 -9.31 -1.33
N VAL A 152 3.33 -8.04 -1.17
CA VAL A 152 2.57 -7.29 -2.18
C VAL A 152 3.38 -6.13 -2.73
N TYR A 153 3.26 -5.94 -4.03
CA TYR A 153 3.84 -4.81 -4.75
C TYR A 153 2.74 -3.89 -5.21
N GLU A 154 3.01 -2.60 -5.08
CA GLU A 154 2.13 -1.52 -5.45
C GLU A 154 2.67 -0.83 -6.70
N PRO A 155 1.85 -0.51 -7.71
CA PRO A 155 2.22 0.42 -8.76
C PRO A 155 2.55 1.77 -8.14
N GLN A 156 3.83 2.20 -8.19
CA GLN A 156 4.27 3.38 -7.47
C GLN A 156 5.44 4.09 -8.15
N GLY A 157 5.55 5.40 -7.90
CA GLY A 157 6.58 6.24 -8.49
C GLY A 157 6.39 6.40 -10.00
N MET A 158 7.50 6.62 -10.73
CA MET A 158 7.48 6.83 -12.18
C MET A 158 7.96 5.62 -12.99
N LEU A 159 8.63 4.65 -12.35
CA LEU A 159 9.23 3.52 -13.05
C LEU A 159 8.32 2.29 -13.06
N PHE A 160 7.97 1.79 -11.87
CA PHE A 160 7.12 0.60 -11.71
C PHE A 160 5.66 1.00 -11.47
N ASN A 161 5.11 1.78 -12.42
CA ASN A 161 3.76 2.31 -12.31
C ASN A 161 3.09 2.33 -13.69
N GLY A 162 1.74 2.33 -13.67
CA GLY A 162 0.94 2.16 -14.87
C GLY A 162 1.00 0.73 -15.41
N LEU A 163 0.18 0.43 -16.40
CA LEU A 163 0.00 -0.93 -16.91
C LEU A 163 1.30 -1.50 -17.47
N ASP A 164 1.98 -0.76 -18.34
CA ASP A 164 3.20 -1.22 -19.02
C ASP A 164 4.39 -1.29 -18.06
N GLY A 165 4.64 -0.20 -17.29
CA GLY A 165 5.79 -0.13 -16.40
C GLY A 165 5.72 -1.11 -15.23
N TYR A 166 4.53 -1.45 -14.77
CA TYR A 166 4.35 -2.40 -13.68
C TYR A 166 4.31 -3.86 -14.17
N SER A 167 3.67 -4.12 -15.32
CA SER A 167 3.37 -5.49 -15.76
C SER A 167 4.61 -6.34 -15.97
N GLU A 168 5.64 -5.82 -16.63
CA GLU A 168 6.84 -6.60 -16.91
C GLU A 168 7.52 -7.08 -15.62
N PHE A 169 7.65 -6.19 -14.64
CA PHE A 169 8.16 -6.55 -13.32
C PHE A 169 7.26 -7.58 -12.63
N PHE A 170 5.96 -7.29 -12.54
CA PHE A 170 5.02 -8.10 -11.77
C PHE A 170 4.84 -9.50 -12.36
N ASP A 171 4.72 -9.63 -13.69
CA ASP A 171 4.56 -10.91 -14.37
C ASP A 171 5.78 -11.82 -14.11
N ILE A 172 7.00 -11.26 -14.11
CA ILE A 172 8.22 -12.03 -13.81
C ILE A 172 8.22 -12.52 -12.37
N ILE A 173 7.98 -11.64 -11.39
CA ILE A 173 8.04 -12.01 -9.97
C ILE A 173 6.90 -12.95 -9.60
N LYS A 174 5.69 -12.67 -10.08
CA LYS A 174 4.51 -13.53 -9.81
C LYS A 174 4.67 -14.93 -10.39
N SER A 175 5.33 -15.07 -11.54
CA SER A 175 5.59 -16.38 -12.13
C SER A 175 6.53 -17.27 -11.29
N ARG A 176 7.33 -16.66 -10.41
CA ARG A 176 8.32 -17.35 -9.57
C ARG A 176 7.82 -17.64 -8.15
N TYR A 177 6.95 -16.80 -7.62
CA TYR A 177 6.55 -16.82 -6.20
C TYR A 177 5.03 -16.71 -6.06
N GLU A 178 4.41 -17.78 -5.54
CA GLU A 178 2.95 -17.85 -5.37
C GLU A 178 2.43 -16.83 -4.34
N ARG A 179 3.23 -16.56 -3.30
CA ARG A 179 2.87 -15.60 -2.23
C ARG A 179 3.00 -14.14 -2.64
N VAL A 180 3.57 -13.84 -3.80
CA VAL A 180 3.56 -12.47 -4.34
C VAL A 180 2.16 -12.10 -4.80
N GLY A 181 1.74 -10.86 -4.55
CA GLY A 181 0.45 -10.31 -4.97
C GLY A 181 0.52 -8.84 -5.32
N LEU A 182 -0.59 -8.34 -5.85
CA LEU A 182 -0.80 -6.92 -6.14
C LEU A 182 -1.35 -6.23 -4.88
N CYS A 183 -0.72 -5.13 -4.46
CA CYS A 183 -1.36 -4.07 -3.70
C CYS A 183 -1.99 -3.11 -4.71
N LEU A 184 -3.30 -3.17 -4.86
CA LEU A 184 -4.01 -2.26 -5.75
C LEU A 184 -4.19 -0.91 -5.05
N ASP A 185 -3.34 0.05 -5.37
CA ASP A 185 -3.58 1.45 -5.06
C ASP A 185 -4.38 2.10 -6.19
N VAL A 186 -5.52 2.67 -5.83
CA VAL A 186 -6.46 3.18 -6.83
C VAL A 186 -6.05 4.54 -7.42
N GLY A 187 -5.11 5.23 -6.79
CA GLY A 187 -4.70 6.58 -7.17
C GLY A 187 -3.30 6.69 -7.77
N ASN A 188 -2.41 5.74 -7.46
CA ASN A 188 -1.00 5.88 -7.84
C ASN A 188 -0.77 5.89 -9.35
N THR A 189 -1.59 5.19 -10.14
CA THR A 189 -1.44 5.18 -11.60
C THR A 189 -1.70 6.54 -12.26
N LEU A 190 -2.43 7.44 -11.58
CA LEU A 190 -2.64 8.82 -12.06
C LEU A 190 -1.33 9.60 -12.18
N TRP A 191 -0.29 9.26 -11.40
CA TRP A 191 1.02 9.89 -11.52
C TRP A 191 1.71 9.64 -12.86
N VAL A 192 1.29 8.60 -13.58
CA VAL A 192 1.76 8.29 -14.94
C VAL A 192 0.66 8.46 -15.98
N ASP A 193 -0.37 9.27 -15.66
CA ASP A 193 -1.50 9.63 -16.50
C ASP A 193 -2.37 8.42 -16.92
N GLU A 194 -2.42 7.39 -16.10
CA GLU A 194 -3.24 6.20 -16.31
C GLU A 194 -4.28 6.04 -15.22
N GLU A 195 -5.43 5.45 -15.56
CA GLU A 195 -6.42 4.99 -14.58
C GLU A 195 -6.07 3.56 -14.12
N CYS A 196 -6.38 3.22 -12.87
CA CYS A 196 -6.01 1.92 -12.29
C CYS A 196 -6.85 0.74 -12.80
N TYR A 197 -7.93 0.99 -13.55
CA TYR A 197 -8.95 -0.05 -13.84
C TYR A 197 -8.43 -1.18 -14.73
N GLU A 198 -7.65 -0.88 -15.77
CA GLU A 198 -7.11 -1.91 -16.65
C GLU A 198 -6.11 -2.81 -15.91
N LEU A 199 -5.29 -2.21 -15.06
CA LEU A 199 -4.38 -2.93 -14.20
C LEU A 199 -5.13 -3.80 -13.18
N ALA A 200 -6.18 -3.26 -12.56
CA ALA A 200 -7.04 -3.98 -11.63
C ALA A 200 -7.72 -5.19 -12.31
N GLU A 201 -8.24 -5.03 -13.53
CA GLU A 201 -8.85 -6.12 -14.29
C GLU A 201 -7.82 -7.18 -14.72
N LYS A 202 -6.65 -6.74 -15.21
CA LYS A 202 -5.57 -7.65 -15.62
C LYS A 202 -5.12 -8.56 -14.49
N TYR A 203 -4.97 -7.99 -13.29
CA TYR A 203 -4.43 -8.69 -12.13
C TYR A 203 -5.47 -9.01 -11.03
N ARG A 204 -6.76 -8.98 -11.35
CA ARG A 204 -7.85 -9.12 -10.38
C ARG A 204 -7.73 -10.35 -9.45
N GLU A 205 -7.23 -11.48 -9.97
CA GLU A 205 -7.05 -12.70 -9.18
C GLU A 205 -5.78 -12.68 -8.31
N HIS A 206 -4.95 -11.65 -8.48
CA HIS A 206 -3.70 -11.45 -7.73
C HIS A 206 -3.76 -10.30 -6.75
N ILE A 207 -4.91 -9.59 -6.65
CA ILE A 207 -5.11 -8.54 -5.65
C ILE A 207 -5.14 -9.17 -4.26
N LYS A 208 -4.15 -8.84 -3.43
CA LYS A 208 -4.06 -9.31 -2.05
C LYS A 208 -4.24 -8.17 -1.05
N HIS A 209 -4.03 -6.93 -1.47
CA HIS A 209 -4.21 -5.73 -0.66
C HIS A 209 -4.74 -4.58 -1.51
N VAL A 210 -5.42 -3.61 -0.87
CA VAL A 210 -6.02 -2.47 -1.58
C VAL A 210 -5.82 -1.22 -0.75
N HIS A 211 -5.27 -0.16 -1.38
CA HIS A 211 -5.24 1.19 -0.86
C HIS A 211 -6.26 2.06 -1.59
N VAL A 212 -7.00 2.87 -0.84
CA VAL A 212 -7.94 3.84 -1.41
C VAL A 212 -7.57 5.24 -1.00
N LYS A 213 -7.45 6.09 -1.99
CA LYS A 213 -7.21 7.53 -1.92
C LYS A 213 -7.94 8.21 -3.09
N ASP A 214 -7.92 9.53 -3.15
CA ASP A 214 -8.52 10.24 -4.26
C ASP A 214 -7.72 11.49 -4.63
N TYR A 215 -7.79 11.88 -5.89
CA TYR A 215 -7.05 12.99 -6.45
C TYR A 215 -7.93 13.88 -7.33
N VAL A 216 -7.56 15.17 -7.41
CA VAL A 216 -8.01 16.08 -8.47
C VAL A 216 -6.85 16.42 -9.39
N LEU A 217 -7.15 16.64 -10.65
CA LEU A 217 -6.19 16.96 -11.70
C LEU A 217 -6.41 18.38 -12.22
N GLY A 218 -5.34 19.01 -12.74
CA GLY A 218 -5.43 20.33 -13.37
C GLY A 218 -5.65 21.49 -12.38
N VAL A 219 -5.23 21.35 -11.13
CA VAL A 219 -5.39 22.37 -10.09
C VAL A 219 -4.28 23.42 -10.19
N ASP A 220 -4.64 24.69 -10.16
CA ASP A 220 -3.67 25.80 -10.13
C ASP A 220 -2.81 25.78 -8.85
N GLU A 221 -1.56 26.24 -8.97
CA GLU A 221 -0.61 26.42 -7.87
C GLU A 221 -0.19 25.13 -7.12
N GLU A 222 -0.56 23.94 -7.63
CA GLU A 222 -0.11 22.67 -7.05
C GLU A 222 1.30 22.33 -7.54
N PRO A 223 2.26 22.00 -6.65
CA PRO A 223 3.64 21.71 -7.05
C PRO A 223 3.82 20.31 -7.67
N HIS A 224 2.92 19.39 -7.36
CA HIS A 224 3.03 18.01 -7.84
C HIS A 224 2.46 17.87 -9.25
N ARG A 225 3.18 17.11 -10.08
CA ARG A 225 2.79 16.88 -11.48
C ARG A 225 2.93 15.42 -11.84
N THR A 226 2.01 14.98 -12.70
CA THR A 226 2.06 13.68 -13.36
C THR A 226 3.21 13.61 -14.37
N LEU A 227 3.45 12.44 -14.94
CA LEU A 227 4.43 12.23 -16.00
C LEU A 227 4.15 13.16 -17.20
N GLY A 228 2.88 13.34 -17.58
CA GLY A 228 2.41 14.25 -18.64
C GLY A 228 2.29 15.71 -18.22
N GLN A 229 2.85 16.09 -17.06
CA GLN A 229 2.92 17.46 -16.56
C GLN A 229 1.57 18.06 -16.12
N THR A 230 0.52 17.26 -15.97
CA THR A 230 -0.74 17.71 -15.35
C THR A 230 -0.53 17.84 -13.84
N THR A 231 -1.03 18.91 -13.24
CA THR A 231 -0.99 19.06 -11.78
C THR A 231 -1.92 18.04 -11.11
N ILE A 232 -1.47 17.47 -10.00
CA ILE A 232 -2.18 16.45 -9.24
C ILE A 232 -2.17 16.78 -7.76
N LYS A 233 -3.32 16.70 -7.10
CA LYS A 233 -3.49 16.99 -5.68
C LYS A 233 -4.39 15.96 -5.03
N GLU A 234 -3.92 15.41 -3.90
CA GLU A 234 -4.73 14.52 -3.09
C GLU A 234 -5.89 15.28 -2.42
N VAL A 235 -7.06 14.67 -2.44
CA VAL A 235 -8.29 15.20 -1.83
C VAL A 235 -9.00 14.12 -1.03
N ALA A 236 -9.98 14.52 -0.24
CA ALA A 236 -10.80 13.59 0.52
C ALA A 236 -11.42 12.53 -0.40
N LEU A 237 -11.43 11.29 0.04
CA LEU A 237 -12.00 10.16 -0.70
C LEU A 237 -13.42 10.47 -1.19
N GLY A 238 -13.69 10.27 -2.48
CA GLY A 238 -14.95 10.57 -3.14
C GLY A 238 -15.13 12.04 -3.57
N SER A 239 -14.09 12.88 -3.42
CA SER A 239 -14.10 14.28 -3.87
C SER A 239 -13.27 14.52 -5.12
N GLY A 240 -12.60 13.48 -5.64
CA GLY A 240 -11.70 13.53 -6.77
C GLY A 240 -12.26 12.88 -8.02
N VAL A 241 -11.33 12.39 -8.85
CA VAL A 241 -11.65 11.85 -10.18
C VAL A 241 -11.76 10.31 -10.19
N ILE A 242 -11.42 9.63 -9.10
CA ILE A 242 -11.35 8.17 -9.06
C ILE A 242 -12.75 7.58 -8.84
N ASP A 243 -13.20 6.75 -9.76
CA ASP A 243 -14.44 5.99 -9.60
C ASP A 243 -14.22 4.79 -8.65
N ILE A 244 -14.30 5.08 -7.34
CA ILE A 244 -14.16 4.09 -6.28
C ILE A 244 -15.20 2.97 -6.45
N GLN A 245 -16.43 3.29 -6.88
CA GLN A 245 -17.47 2.29 -7.05
C GLN A 245 -17.12 1.27 -8.14
N ARG A 246 -16.45 1.69 -9.20
CA ARG A 246 -15.95 0.78 -10.25
C ARG A 246 -14.93 -0.20 -9.68
N ILE A 247 -14.02 0.27 -8.82
CA ILE A 247 -13.05 -0.61 -8.13
C ILE A 247 -13.77 -1.61 -7.22
N LEU A 248 -14.72 -1.15 -6.41
CA LEU A 248 -15.49 -2.05 -5.54
C LEU A 248 -16.23 -3.12 -6.35
N ASN A 249 -16.78 -2.76 -7.51
CA ASN A 249 -17.41 -3.71 -8.42
C ASN A 249 -16.39 -4.74 -8.96
N ILE A 250 -15.18 -4.35 -9.33
CA ILE A 250 -14.12 -5.28 -9.71
C ILE A 250 -13.83 -6.24 -8.54
N LEU A 251 -13.62 -5.73 -7.34
CA LEU A 251 -13.31 -6.53 -6.16
C LEU A 251 -14.42 -7.54 -5.82
N THR A 252 -15.70 -7.20 -6.04
CA THR A 252 -16.81 -8.15 -5.82
C THR A 252 -16.77 -9.36 -6.75
N THR A 253 -16.14 -9.23 -7.93
CA THR A 253 -16.00 -10.34 -8.89
C THR A 253 -14.78 -11.22 -8.59
N THR A 254 -13.96 -10.84 -7.62
CA THR A 254 -12.75 -11.55 -7.22
C THR A 254 -12.98 -12.39 -5.96
N ARG A 255 -11.92 -13.08 -5.51
CA ARG A 255 -11.90 -13.76 -4.22
C ARG A 255 -11.35 -12.88 -3.08
N TYR A 256 -11.25 -11.57 -3.31
CA TYR A 256 -10.69 -10.66 -2.31
C TYR A 256 -11.45 -10.72 -0.98
N LYS A 257 -10.71 -10.97 0.11
CA LYS A 257 -11.23 -11.07 1.48
C LYS A 257 -10.50 -10.14 2.45
N GLY A 258 -9.53 -9.39 1.93
CA GLY A 258 -8.74 -8.45 2.72
C GLY A 258 -9.54 -7.26 3.23
N LEU A 259 -8.86 -6.39 3.94
CA LEU A 259 -9.37 -5.08 4.31
C LEU A 259 -8.94 -4.06 3.24
N ILE A 260 -9.75 -3.02 3.05
CA ILE A 260 -9.38 -1.87 2.21
C ILE A 260 -8.76 -0.83 3.13
N SER A 261 -7.49 -0.54 2.92
CA SER A 261 -6.75 0.46 3.69
C SER A 261 -7.07 1.87 3.20
N VAL A 262 -7.48 2.72 4.13
CA VAL A 262 -7.81 4.11 3.84
C VAL A 262 -6.54 4.96 3.94
N GLU A 263 -6.04 5.41 2.79
CA GLU A 263 -4.86 6.25 2.66
C GLU A 263 -5.27 7.68 2.29
N ASP A 264 -5.98 8.35 3.20
CA ASP A 264 -6.46 9.73 3.00
C ASP A 264 -5.50 10.72 3.66
N ASN A 265 -4.67 11.38 2.85
CA ASN A 265 -3.76 12.44 3.28
C ASN A 265 -4.28 13.84 2.86
N SER A 266 -5.56 13.98 2.60
CA SER A 266 -6.21 15.23 2.17
C SER A 266 -6.20 16.34 3.23
N GLY A 267 -5.78 16.03 4.45
CA GLY A 267 -5.81 16.94 5.60
C GLY A 267 -7.08 16.81 6.45
N LEU A 268 -7.96 15.86 6.16
CA LEU A 268 -9.06 15.52 7.05
C LEU A 268 -8.55 14.98 8.39
N SER A 269 -9.31 15.21 9.47
CA SER A 269 -9.02 14.50 10.71
C SER A 269 -9.24 12.99 10.55
N PHE A 270 -8.55 12.19 11.36
CA PHE A 270 -8.65 10.74 11.34
C PHE A 270 -10.11 10.24 11.42
N GLU A 271 -10.92 10.87 12.28
CA GLU A 271 -12.35 10.56 12.46
C GLU A 271 -13.18 10.92 11.22
N CYS A 272 -12.88 12.09 10.59
CA CYS A 272 -13.55 12.52 9.37
C CYS A 272 -13.22 11.60 8.19
N ALA A 273 -11.96 11.25 7.99
CA ALA A 273 -11.54 10.30 6.96
C ALA A 273 -12.22 8.93 7.13
N ALA A 274 -12.27 8.40 8.36
CA ALA A 274 -12.99 7.17 8.68
C ALA A 274 -14.48 7.23 8.36
N SER A 275 -15.14 8.35 8.74
CA SER A 275 -16.57 8.56 8.48
C SER A 275 -16.85 8.63 6.98
N ASN A 276 -15.97 9.30 6.24
CA ASN A 276 -16.08 9.47 4.80
C ASN A 276 -15.92 8.13 4.07
N ALA A 277 -14.85 7.40 4.38
CA ALA A 277 -14.59 6.09 3.78
C ALA A 277 -15.74 5.09 4.01
N LYS A 278 -16.34 5.09 5.21
CA LYS A 278 -17.51 4.23 5.50
C LYS A 278 -18.72 4.54 4.62
N LYS A 279 -18.96 5.81 4.31
CA LYS A 279 -20.10 6.20 3.45
C LYS A 279 -19.91 5.79 1.99
N ILE A 280 -18.65 5.72 1.54
CA ILE A 280 -18.31 5.46 0.14
C ILE A 280 -18.15 3.95 -0.12
N ILE A 281 -17.57 3.22 0.85
CA ILE A 281 -17.13 1.83 0.65
C ILE A 281 -18.12 0.82 1.25
N ARG A 282 -18.89 1.18 2.27
CA ARG A 282 -19.90 0.33 2.92
C ARG A 282 -21.33 0.72 2.54
#